data_576a62d6267cb7c3a786872e55037466
#
_entry.id   576a62d6267cb7c3a786872e55037466
#
_cell.length_a   1.000
_cell.length_b   1.000
_cell.length_c   1.000
_cell.angle_alpha   90.00
_cell.angle_beta   90.00
_cell.angle_gamma   90.00
#
_symmetry.space_group_name_H-M   'P 1'
#
loop_
_entity.id
_entity.type
_entity.pdbx_description
1 polymer ?
#
loop_
_entity_poly.entity_id
_entity_poly.type
_entity_poly.pdbx_seq_one_letter_code
_entity_poly.pdbx_strand_id
1 'polypeptide(L)'
;KETIVRFEQYNHMPLVRRLKKQRYTCKNCRTHWTAQSYFVQPRHSIANHVRYKIASLLTEKVSLSFIAKSCQVSLTTVIRTLKEFKSYLPKQSKKILPRVLMVDEFRSHASIEDKMSFICADGETGKLIDVLPTRKLPRLTSYFLPIQKK
;
A
#
# COMPACT_ATOMS: atom_id res chain seq x y z
N LYS A 1 -8.89 28.74 9.44
CA LYS A 1 -8.16 27.78 10.27
C LYS A 1 -6.85 27.42 9.60
N GLU A 2 -5.76 27.44 10.36
CA GLU A 2 -4.43 27.06 9.87
C GLU A 2 -4.21 25.56 10.04
N THR A 3 -3.62 24.92 9.03
CA THR A 3 -3.29 23.49 9.04
C THR A 3 -1.84 23.31 8.60
N ILE A 4 -1.08 22.53 9.34
CA ILE A 4 0.29 22.17 8.98
C ILE A 4 0.22 20.96 8.06
N VAL A 5 0.83 21.06 6.88
CA VAL A 5 0.92 19.96 5.90
C VAL A 5 2.39 19.57 5.76
N ARG A 6 2.67 18.28 5.94
CA ARG A 6 4.01 17.71 5.76
C ARG A 6 4.28 17.47 4.27
N PHE A 7 5.46 17.91 3.86
CA PHE A 7 6.01 17.75 2.51
C PHE A 7 7.21 16.80 2.54
N GLU A 8 7.81 16.58 1.39
CA GLU A 8 9.07 15.87 1.28
C GLU A 8 10.20 16.63 1.97
N GLN A 9 11.27 15.91 2.30
CA GLN A 9 12.48 16.51 2.84
C GLN A 9 13.14 17.45 1.82
N TYR A 10 13.70 18.53 2.33
CA TYR A 10 14.62 19.35 1.61
C TYR A 10 15.97 19.32 2.33
N ASN A 11 17.03 18.86 1.64
CA ASN A 11 18.37 18.67 2.22
C ASN A 11 18.35 17.91 3.57
N HIS A 12 17.67 16.77 3.61
CA HIS A 12 17.47 15.94 4.81
C HIS A 12 16.70 16.60 5.97
N MET A 13 16.21 17.82 5.77
CA MET A 13 15.38 18.51 6.77
C MET A 13 13.89 18.34 6.47
N PRO A 14 13.05 18.19 7.51
CA PRO A 14 11.61 18.07 7.32
C PRO A 14 11.03 19.38 6.79
N LEU A 15 10.30 19.30 5.68
CA LEU A 15 9.60 20.43 5.11
C LEU A 15 8.12 20.39 5.50
N VAL A 16 7.63 21.48 6.09
CA VAL A 16 6.22 21.66 6.42
C VAL A 16 5.69 22.96 5.82
N ARG A 17 4.44 22.91 5.37
CA ARG A 17 3.75 24.09 4.85
C ARG A 17 2.56 24.43 5.74
N ARG A 18 2.46 25.69 6.15
CA ARG A 18 1.28 26.22 6.85
C ARG A 18 0.23 26.62 5.81
N LEU A 19 -0.92 25.96 5.84
CA LEU A 19 -2.02 26.19 4.92
C LEU A 19 -3.17 26.89 5.63
N LYS A 20 -3.46 28.14 5.25
CA LYS A 20 -4.64 28.86 5.68
C LYS A 20 -5.81 28.53 4.76
N LYS A 21 -6.77 27.75 5.25
CA LYS A 21 -7.96 27.37 4.47
C LYS A 21 -9.09 28.36 4.71
N GLN A 22 -9.60 28.93 3.64
CA GLN A 22 -10.79 29.79 3.67
C GLN A 22 -12.04 28.93 3.92
N ARG A 23 -12.88 29.38 4.85
CA ARG A 23 -14.20 28.84 5.11
C ARG A 23 -15.25 29.73 4.51
N TYR A 24 -16.27 29.11 3.96
CA TYR A 24 -17.43 29.79 3.37
C TYR A 24 -18.71 29.30 4.07
N THR A 25 -19.70 30.19 4.14
CA THR A 25 -21.04 29.90 4.64
C THR A 25 -22.03 30.35 3.60
N CYS A 26 -22.97 29.50 3.21
CA CYS A 26 -24.07 29.86 2.37
C CYS A 26 -25.05 30.78 3.14
N LYS A 27 -25.38 31.92 2.59
CA LYS A 27 -26.34 32.85 3.22
C LYS A 27 -27.77 32.29 3.27
N ASN A 28 -28.14 31.47 2.27
CA ASN A 28 -29.48 30.93 2.14
C ASN A 28 -29.71 29.68 3.00
N CYS A 29 -28.87 28.64 2.82
CA CYS A 29 -29.04 27.35 3.50
C CYS A 29 -28.11 27.15 4.70
N ARG A 30 -27.25 28.12 5.05
CA ARG A 30 -26.30 28.11 6.16
C ARG A 30 -25.27 26.94 6.10
N THR A 31 -25.20 26.23 4.99
CA THR A 31 -24.20 25.17 4.80
C THR A 31 -22.82 25.76 4.80
N HIS A 32 -21.87 25.04 5.46
CA HIS A 32 -20.48 25.44 5.56
C HIS A 32 -19.60 24.56 4.69
N TRP A 33 -18.67 25.16 3.95
CA TRP A 33 -17.62 24.41 3.25
C TRP A 33 -16.27 25.10 3.40
N THR A 34 -15.21 24.35 3.16
CA THR A 34 -13.85 24.85 3.27
C THR A 34 -13.16 24.68 1.92
N ALA A 35 -12.43 25.69 1.47
CA ALA A 35 -11.65 25.62 0.24
C ALA A 35 -10.71 24.41 0.26
N GLN A 36 -10.71 23.66 -0.83
CA GLN A 36 -9.85 22.49 -0.99
C GLN A 36 -8.52 22.90 -1.61
N SER A 37 -7.50 22.12 -1.34
CA SER A 37 -6.16 22.29 -1.89
C SER A 37 -5.82 21.09 -2.77
N TYR A 38 -5.25 21.30 -3.96
CA TYR A 38 -4.90 20.24 -4.90
C TYR A 38 -3.75 19.33 -4.42
N PHE A 39 -2.88 19.84 -3.53
CA PHE A 39 -1.69 19.13 -3.06
C PHE A 39 -1.89 18.33 -1.77
N VAL A 40 -3.07 18.42 -1.13
CA VAL A 40 -3.41 17.64 0.06
C VAL A 40 -4.89 17.28 0.06
N GLN A 41 -5.20 16.03 0.35
CA GLN A 41 -6.59 15.58 0.44
C GLN A 41 -7.34 16.22 1.62
N PRO A 42 -8.67 16.30 1.57
CA PRO A 42 -9.49 16.74 2.70
C PRO A 42 -9.18 15.94 3.95
N ARG A 43 -9.04 16.62 5.09
CA ARG A 43 -8.73 16.03 6.41
C ARG A 43 -7.36 15.32 6.51
N HIS A 44 -6.48 15.48 5.53
CA HIS A 44 -5.11 14.96 5.58
C HIS A 44 -4.11 16.07 5.94
N SER A 45 -3.00 15.66 6.58
CA SER A 45 -1.87 16.52 6.95
C SER A 45 -0.57 16.14 6.23
N ILE A 46 -0.64 15.23 5.28
CA ILE A 46 0.49 14.77 4.44
C ILE A 46 0.16 15.10 3.01
N ALA A 47 1.08 15.74 2.30
CA ALA A 47 0.90 16.12 0.91
C ALA A 47 0.80 14.89 -0.02
N ASN A 48 0.06 15.02 -1.12
CA ASN A 48 -0.20 13.91 -2.04
C ASN A 48 1.08 13.32 -2.63
N HIS A 49 2.06 14.16 -2.99
CA HIS A 49 3.34 13.68 -3.56
C HIS A 49 4.13 12.81 -2.56
N VAL A 50 4.07 13.08 -1.25
CA VAL A 50 4.68 12.20 -0.23
C VAL A 50 4.00 10.84 -0.22
N ARG A 51 2.67 10.80 -0.37
CA ARG A 51 1.92 9.53 -0.46
C ARG A 51 2.29 8.76 -1.73
N TYR A 52 2.46 9.43 -2.86
CA TYR A 52 2.92 8.79 -4.11
C TYR A 52 4.36 8.29 -4.00
N LYS A 53 5.25 9.02 -3.32
CA LYS A 53 6.60 8.54 -3.03
C LYS A 53 6.58 7.27 -2.15
N ILE A 54 5.75 7.24 -1.11
CA ILE A 54 5.56 6.02 -0.31
C ILE A 54 5.11 4.87 -1.21
N ALA A 55 4.12 5.08 -2.08
CA ALA A 55 3.62 4.05 -3.00
C ALA A 55 4.72 3.56 -3.96
N SER A 56 5.53 4.46 -4.52
CA SER A 56 6.66 4.09 -5.37
C SER A 56 7.70 3.26 -4.59
N LEU A 57 8.08 3.68 -3.38
CA LEU A 57 9.04 2.94 -2.57
C LEU A 57 8.50 1.57 -2.10
N LEU A 58 7.18 1.39 -2.02
CA LEU A 58 6.57 0.10 -1.71
C LEU A 58 6.74 -0.94 -2.85
N THR A 59 7.07 -0.50 -4.07
CA THR A 59 7.41 -1.40 -5.19
C THR A 59 8.87 -1.82 -5.19
N GLU A 60 9.70 -1.15 -4.41
CA GLU A 60 11.12 -1.43 -4.27
C GLU A 60 11.38 -2.50 -3.20
N LYS A 61 12.57 -3.14 -3.28
CA LYS A 61 13.00 -4.16 -2.29
C LYS A 61 13.53 -3.53 -1.00
N VAL A 62 12.72 -2.68 -0.36
CA VAL A 62 13.11 -1.96 0.86
C VAL A 62 12.15 -2.23 2.02
N SER A 63 12.62 -2.11 3.25
CA SER A 63 11.78 -2.33 4.43
C SER A 63 10.78 -1.18 4.66
N LEU A 64 9.64 -1.48 5.28
CA LEU A 64 8.65 -0.44 5.65
C LEU A 64 9.24 0.60 6.61
N SER A 65 10.17 0.19 7.47
CA SER A 65 10.90 1.09 8.39
C SER A 65 11.80 2.05 7.63
N PHE A 66 12.47 1.59 6.59
CA PHE A 66 13.25 2.45 5.70
C PHE A 66 12.37 3.48 5.00
N ILE A 67 11.21 3.06 4.46
CA ILE A 67 10.25 3.97 3.82
C ILE A 67 9.76 5.03 4.81
N ALA A 68 9.39 4.61 6.02
CA ALA A 68 8.94 5.53 7.07
C ALA A 68 10.00 6.60 7.39
N LYS A 69 11.26 6.18 7.53
CA LYS A 69 12.40 7.07 7.78
C LYS A 69 12.68 7.99 6.57
N SER A 70 12.71 7.44 5.37
CA SER A 70 12.97 8.18 4.13
C SER A 70 11.91 9.24 3.83
N CYS A 71 10.64 8.96 4.13
CA CYS A 71 9.52 9.90 3.92
C CYS A 71 9.19 10.73 5.17
N GLN A 72 9.92 10.55 6.29
CA GLN A 72 9.67 11.20 7.58
C GLN A 72 8.23 11.09 8.07
N VAL A 73 7.67 9.91 7.94
CA VAL A 73 6.33 9.56 8.42
C VAL A 73 6.40 8.40 9.41
N SER A 74 5.33 8.20 10.16
CA SER A 74 5.26 7.01 11.03
C SER A 74 5.08 5.73 10.22
N LEU A 75 5.55 4.60 10.74
CA LEU A 75 5.33 3.28 10.16
C LEU A 75 3.84 2.99 9.93
N THR A 76 2.98 3.42 10.86
CA THR A 76 1.52 3.33 10.74
C THR A 76 0.99 4.07 9.52
N THR A 77 1.59 5.21 9.14
CA THR A 77 1.24 5.95 7.92
C THR A 77 1.60 5.17 6.68
N VAL A 78 2.78 4.54 6.65
CA VAL A 78 3.19 3.68 5.51
C VAL A 78 2.22 2.51 5.35
N ILE A 79 1.90 1.81 6.44
CA ILE A 79 0.95 0.68 6.42
C ILE A 79 -0.46 1.13 5.95
N ARG A 80 -0.93 2.30 6.42
CA ARG A 80 -2.22 2.85 5.98
C ARG A 80 -2.20 3.17 4.48
N THR A 81 -1.13 3.81 4.00
CA THR A 81 -0.97 4.11 2.58
C THR A 81 -0.94 2.83 1.74
N LEU A 82 -0.23 1.78 2.17
CA LEU A 82 -0.25 0.48 1.52
C LEU A 82 -1.67 -0.11 1.42
N LYS A 83 -2.45 -0.04 2.51
CA LYS A 83 -3.84 -0.52 2.51
C LYS A 83 -4.74 0.26 1.55
N GLU A 84 -4.56 1.56 1.46
CA GLU A 84 -5.29 2.42 0.52
C GLU A 84 -4.92 2.08 -0.93
N PHE A 85 -3.64 1.95 -1.25
CA PHE A 85 -3.19 1.61 -2.61
C PHE A 85 -3.58 0.19 -3.03
N LYS A 86 -3.68 -0.75 -2.08
CA LYS A 86 -4.14 -2.12 -2.37
C LYS A 86 -5.51 -2.15 -3.07
N SER A 87 -6.40 -1.21 -2.78
CA SER A 87 -7.72 -1.13 -3.42
C SER A 87 -7.67 -0.75 -4.91
N TYR A 88 -6.58 -0.13 -5.35
CA TYR A 88 -6.36 0.27 -6.75
C TYR A 88 -5.59 -0.77 -7.57
N LEU A 89 -5.03 -1.80 -6.92
CA LEU A 89 -4.34 -2.87 -7.64
C LEU A 89 -5.34 -3.74 -8.37
N PRO A 90 -5.08 -4.08 -9.65
CA PRO A 90 -5.94 -4.97 -10.40
C PRO A 90 -5.98 -6.34 -9.72
N LYS A 91 -7.17 -6.87 -9.48
CA LYS A 91 -7.33 -8.25 -9.03
C LYS A 91 -6.98 -9.16 -10.20
N GLN A 92 -6.02 -10.05 -10.03
CA GLN A 92 -5.72 -11.05 -11.04
C GLN A 92 -6.95 -11.94 -11.24
N SER A 93 -7.57 -11.81 -12.42
CA SER A 93 -8.83 -12.52 -12.73
C SER A 93 -8.62 -13.95 -13.20
N LYS A 94 -7.46 -14.30 -13.74
CA LYS A 94 -7.12 -15.65 -14.19
C LYS A 94 -5.68 -15.98 -13.80
N LYS A 95 -5.51 -17.05 -13.04
CA LYS A 95 -4.21 -17.60 -12.73
C LYS A 95 -3.88 -18.66 -13.79
N ILE A 96 -2.76 -18.49 -14.45
CA ILE A 96 -2.19 -19.46 -15.37
C ILE A 96 -0.89 -19.93 -14.72
N LEU A 97 -0.72 -21.23 -14.57
CA LEU A 97 0.53 -21.77 -14.04
C LEU A 97 1.64 -21.65 -15.10
N PRO A 98 2.84 -21.20 -14.70
CA PRO A 98 3.99 -21.20 -15.60
C PRO A 98 4.46 -22.63 -15.89
N ARG A 99 5.29 -22.78 -16.91
CA ARG A 99 5.91 -24.08 -17.25
C ARG A 99 6.79 -24.62 -16.10
N VAL A 100 7.49 -23.72 -15.42
CA VAL A 100 8.32 -24.05 -14.25
C VAL A 100 7.76 -23.30 -13.05
N LEU A 101 7.13 -24.03 -12.12
CA LEU A 101 6.59 -23.47 -10.89
C LEU A 101 7.62 -23.64 -9.76
N MET A 102 8.10 -22.53 -9.23
CA MET A 102 8.90 -22.53 -7.99
C MET A 102 7.99 -22.30 -6.79
N VAL A 103 8.20 -23.08 -5.75
CA VAL A 103 7.43 -23.00 -4.51
C VAL A 103 8.38 -23.00 -3.33
N ASP A 104 8.00 -22.27 -2.27
CA ASP A 104 8.73 -22.23 -1.02
C ASP A 104 7.78 -21.94 0.15
N GLU A 105 8.21 -22.25 1.36
CA GLU A 105 7.47 -21.99 2.58
C GLU A 105 8.24 -20.98 3.44
N PHE A 106 7.55 -20.02 3.98
CA PHE A 106 8.14 -19.04 4.89
C PHE A 106 7.28 -18.83 6.13
N ARG A 107 7.95 -18.47 7.22
CA ARG A 107 7.27 -18.13 8.47
C ARG A 107 6.58 -16.79 8.34
N SER A 108 5.26 -16.79 8.42
CA SER A 108 4.47 -15.56 8.39
C SER A 108 4.13 -15.07 9.79
N HIS A 109 3.87 -13.75 9.91
CA HIS A 109 3.53 -13.15 11.19
C HIS A 109 2.12 -13.52 11.66
N ALA A 110 2.01 -13.60 12.91
CA ALA A 110 1.05 -13.92 13.97
C ALA A 110 -0.47 -13.85 13.74
N SER A 111 -1.00 -13.48 12.60
CA SER A 111 -2.46 -13.45 12.36
C SER A 111 -3.00 -14.63 11.53
N ILE A 112 -2.13 -15.60 11.23
CA ILE A 112 -2.47 -16.75 10.39
C ILE A 112 -2.39 -18.01 11.24
N GLU A 113 -3.44 -18.81 11.20
CA GLU A 113 -3.60 -20.03 12.00
C GLU A 113 -2.42 -21.01 11.91
N ASP A 114 -1.70 -21.00 10.79
CA ASP A 114 -0.67 -22.00 10.47
C ASP A 114 0.78 -21.53 10.68
N LYS A 115 1.02 -20.27 11.05
CA LYS A 115 2.36 -19.65 11.20
C LYS A 115 3.30 -19.80 9.97
N MET A 116 2.91 -20.60 8.98
CA MET A 116 3.65 -20.83 7.74
C MET A 116 2.79 -20.45 6.53
N SER A 117 3.34 -19.63 5.67
CA SER A 117 2.74 -19.27 4.39
C SER A 117 3.47 -19.96 3.26
N PHE A 118 2.76 -20.17 2.15
CA PHE A 118 3.27 -20.81 0.95
C PHE A 118 3.37 -19.78 -0.17
N ILE A 119 4.52 -19.69 -0.81
CA ILE A 119 4.79 -18.76 -1.91
C ILE A 119 4.95 -19.50 -3.22
N CYS A 120 4.41 -18.95 -4.29
CA CYS A 120 4.53 -19.47 -5.64
C CYS A 120 5.13 -18.41 -6.55
N ALA A 121 6.14 -18.79 -7.32
CA ALA A 121 6.77 -17.92 -8.31
C ALA A 121 7.00 -18.67 -9.63
N ASP A 122 7.11 -17.92 -10.71
CA ASP A 122 7.52 -18.44 -12.01
C ASP A 122 9.04 -18.65 -12.00
N GLY A 123 9.48 -19.87 -12.23
CA GLY A 123 10.89 -20.24 -12.21
C GLY A 123 11.69 -19.71 -13.40
N GLU A 124 11.05 -19.32 -14.49
CA GLU A 124 11.74 -18.76 -15.66
C GLU A 124 11.89 -17.24 -15.55
N THR A 125 10.85 -16.55 -15.06
CA THR A 125 10.83 -15.08 -15.00
C THR A 125 11.11 -14.50 -13.60
N GLY A 126 11.08 -15.34 -12.55
CA GLY A 126 11.19 -14.91 -11.16
C GLY A 126 9.99 -14.10 -10.66
N LYS A 127 8.90 -14.01 -11.42
CA LYS A 127 7.71 -13.25 -11.04
C LYS A 127 6.92 -13.97 -9.96
N LEU A 128 6.55 -13.24 -8.93
CA LEU A 128 5.63 -13.73 -7.90
C LEU A 128 4.24 -13.99 -8.52
N ILE A 129 3.73 -15.20 -8.32
CA ILE A 129 2.39 -15.61 -8.75
C ILE A 129 1.40 -15.35 -7.62
N ASP A 130 1.66 -15.94 -6.45
CA ASP A 130 0.77 -15.76 -5.29
C ASP A 130 1.47 -16.12 -3.97
N VAL A 131 0.86 -15.66 -2.88
CA VAL A 131 1.22 -16.04 -1.51
C VAL A 131 -0.03 -16.57 -0.83
N LEU A 132 -0.01 -17.85 -0.44
CA LEU A 132 -1.11 -18.49 0.24
C LEU A 132 -0.91 -18.49 1.75
N PRO A 133 -1.96 -18.28 2.54
CA PRO A 133 -1.86 -18.13 3.99
C PRO A 133 -1.53 -19.44 4.73
N THR A 134 -1.48 -20.57 4.03
CA THR A 134 -1.24 -21.89 4.62
C THR A 134 -0.58 -22.81 3.60
N ARG A 135 0.17 -23.79 4.11
CA ARG A 135 0.80 -24.88 3.35
C ARG A 135 0.00 -26.18 3.37
N LYS A 136 -1.15 -26.20 4.04
CA LYS A 136 -1.94 -27.44 4.21
C LYS A 136 -2.45 -27.96 2.87
N LEU A 137 -2.19 -29.23 2.61
CA LEU A 137 -2.51 -29.90 1.34
C LEU A 137 -3.95 -29.69 0.85
N PRO A 138 -5.01 -29.79 1.68
CA PRO A 138 -6.37 -29.55 1.20
C PRO A 138 -6.60 -28.15 0.63
N ARG A 139 -5.94 -27.14 1.22
CA ARG A 139 -6.01 -25.76 0.72
C ARG A 139 -5.22 -25.56 -0.57
N LEU A 140 -4.02 -26.15 -0.64
CA LEU A 140 -3.21 -26.11 -1.87
C LEU A 140 -3.90 -26.83 -3.01
N THR A 141 -4.47 -27.99 -2.76
CA THR A 141 -5.26 -28.75 -3.75
C THR A 141 -6.43 -27.92 -4.28
N SER A 142 -7.26 -27.34 -3.39
CA SER A 142 -8.38 -26.50 -3.80
C SER A 142 -7.95 -25.23 -4.55
N TYR A 143 -6.73 -24.73 -4.32
CA TYR A 143 -6.19 -23.60 -5.01
C TYR A 143 -5.66 -23.94 -6.41
N PHE A 144 -4.91 -25.07 -6.56
CA PHE A 144 -4.24 -25.42 -7.82
C PHE A 144 -5.16 -26.18 -8.80
N LEU A 145 -6.10 -27.02 -8.33
CA LEU A 145 -6.98 -27.78 -9.21
C LEU A 145 -7.74 -26.96 -10.26
N PRO A 146 -8.32 -25.79 -9.94
CA PRO A 146 -9.06 -25.00 -10.92
C PRO A 146 -8.16 -24.20 -11.87
N ILE A 147 -6.82 -24.22 -11.70
CA ILE A 147 -5.91 -23.39 -12.48
C ILE A 147 -5.52 -24.15 -13.76
N GLN A 148 -5.70 -23.50 -14.91
CA GLN A 148 -5.28 -24.04 -16.20
C GLN A 148 -3.77 -24.04 -16.34
N LYS A 149 -3.22 -25.11 -16.91
CA LYS A 149 -1.83 -25.17 -17.33
C LYS A 149 -1.65 -24.36 -18.62
N LYS A 150 -0.51 -23.72 -18.76
CA LYS A 150 -0.10 -23.03 -19.97
C LYS A 150 0.45 -24.02 -20.97
#